data_fd2ba2289bdad5e954c5ff7430323205
#
_entry.id   fd2ba2289bdad5e954c5ff7430323205
#
_cell.length_a   1.000
_cell.length_b   1.000
_cell.length_c   1.000
_cell.angle_alpha   90.00
_cell.angle_beta   90.00
_cell.angle_gamma   90.00
#
_symmetry.space_group_name_H-M   'P 1'
#
loop_
_entity.id
_entity.type
_entity.pdbx_description
1 polymer ?
#
loop_
_entity_poly.entity_id
_entity_poly.type
_entity_poly.pdbx_seq_one_letter_code
_entity_poly.pdbx_strand_id
1 'polypeptide(L)'
;MGSHIAAEMIRRGFSLWVLCRPNKHLTGRERFARILDWLGVKNPDPSKVRIVEGDLGQPLFGLEKRRYDEILDQVDEIIHCASNTSFSERKRAEVEAVNITGLQNALHLAAQGRCYFFHHLSTAYAAGRKMGVCREERIETEDFHNVYEETKCRGEGMAADLCAREGIRLSIYRPSIVYGNSRTGAALTFRAFYYPVRTVLFFKNLYQTDILENGGQRAKEMGVKMEPDGRIHLPIRLERNENGGINLVPVDFFLRAFMALWEDCPAGGIFHLVNPKPKKIEELIEFTRRLFRIEGVQAVPSGDFQEAPRNPLEILFDTYLDAYQPYIRDGRVFDSREADSVLRKRNLLCPDLDFEIFSRCMNYAVAAGWGTRMGRRNSEWGMNKYSSE
;
A
#
# COMPACT_ATOMS: atom_id res chain seq x y z
N MET A 1 -7.01 1.93 -1.08
CA MET A 1 -7.78 1.84 0.17
C MET A 1 -8.94 2.84 0.16
N GLY A 2 -8.74 4.16 0.21
CA GLY A 2 -9.83 5.14 0.30
C GLY A 2 -10.95 4.99 -0.73
N SER A 3 -10.62 4.68 -1.99
CA SER A 3 -11.63 4.42 -3.02
C SER A 3 -12.51 3.19 -2.75
N HIS A 4 -11.95 2.14 -2.13
CA HIS A 4 -12.74 0.96 -1.72
C HIS A 4 -13.68 1.30 -0.57
N ILE A 5 -13.20 2.08 0.41
CA ILE A 5 -14.04 2.58 1.52
C ILE A 5 -15.18 3.43 0.96
N ALA A 6 -14.86 4.41 0.12
CA ALA A 6 -15.87 5.27 -0.50
C ALA A 6 -16.91 4.47 -1.29
N ALA A 7 -16.47 3.49 -2.11
CA ALA A 7 -17.38 2.62 -2.85
C ALA A 7 -18.30 1.80 -1.95
N GLU A 8 -17.79 1.29 -0.83
CA GLU A 8 -18.58 0.54 0.14
C GLU A 8 -19.59 1.43 0.86
N MET A 9 -19.18 2.62 1.28
CA MET A 9 -20.08 3.58 1.90
C MET A 9 -21.21 4.03 0.95
N ILE A 10 -20.88 4.22 -0.35
CA ILE A 10 -21.89 4.51 -1.38
C ILE A 10 -22.90 3.35 -1.49
N ARG A 11 -22.45 2.09 -1.53
CA ARG A 11 -23.35 0.92 -1.57
C ARG A 11 -24.27 0.84 -0.35
N ARG A 12 -23.79 1.29 0.81
CA ARG A 12 -24.56 1.34 2.03
C ARG A 12 -25.47 2.58 2.16
N GLY A 13 -25.45 3.46 1.16
CA GLY A 13 -26.34 4.61 1.08
C GLY A 13 -25.93 5.83 1.89
N PHE A 14 -24.68 5.90 2.38
CA PHE A 14 -24.15 7.07 3.07
C PHE A 14 -24.02 8.27 2.14
N SER A 15 -24.16 9.48 2.72
CA SER A 15 -23.85 10.73 2.01
C SER A 15 -22.35 11.01 2.11
N LEU A 16 -21.70 11.27 0.98
CA LEU A 16 -20.26 11.44 0.90
C LEU A 16 -19.85 12.76 0.23
N TRP A 17 -18.89 13.42 0.85
CA TRP A 17 -18.08 14.45 0.21
C TRP A 17 -16.71 13.85 -0.11
N VAL A 18 -16.37 13.74 -1.39
CA VAL A 18 -15.12 13.10 -1.82
C VAL A 18 -14.18 14.15 -2.39
N LEU A 19 -13.15 14.51 -1.63
CA LEU A 19 -12.08 15.37 -2.12
C LEU A 19 -11.19 14.59 -3.10
N CYS A 20 -11.14 15.01 -4.33
CA CYS A 20 -10.39 14.34 -5.39
C CYS A 20 -9.60 15.34 -6.21
N ARG A 21 -8.26 15.21 -6.22
CA ARG A 21 -7.39 16.07 -7.00
C ARG A 21 -7.50 15.76 -8.49
N PRO A 22 -7.66 16.76 -9.38
CA PRO A 22 -7.54 16.55 -10.81
C PRO A 22 -6.12 16.15 -11.20
N ASN A 23 -5.93 15.63 -12.41
CA ASN A 23 -4.64 15.40 -13.00
C ASN A 23 -4.53 16.09 -14.37
N LYS A 24 -3.43 15.86 -15.11
CA LYS A 24 -3.21 16.48 -16.42
C LYS A 24 -4.27 16.13 -17.49
N HIS A 25 -5.00 15.02 -17.30
CA HIS A 25 -5.88 14.46 -18.34
C HIS A 25 -7.34 14.35 -17.90
N LEU A 26 -7.60 14.35 -16.57
CA LEU A 26 -8.93 14.10 -16.02
C LEU A 26 -9.22 15.03 -14.85
N THR A 27 -10.44 15.48 -14.78
CA THR A 27 -11.02 16.14 -13.62
C THR A 27 -11.08 15.17 -12.42
N GLY A 28 -11.20 15.69 -11.21
CA GLY A 28 -11.39 14.87 -10.02
C GLY A 28 -12.64 13.99 -10.13
N ARG A 29 -13.71 14.53 -10.71
CA ARG A 29 -14.98 13.83 -10.96
C ARG A 29 -14.79 12.65 -11.90
N GLU A 30 -14.16 12.85 -13.05
CA GLU A 30 -13.93 11.78 -14.04
C GLU A 30 -13.03 10.67 -13.47
N ARG A 31 -11.97 11.05 -12.73
CA ARG A 31 -11.10 10.08 -12.05
C ARG A 31 -11.88 9.22 -11.07
N PHE A 32 -12.69 9.83 -10.23
CA PHE A 32 -13.46 9.09 -9.25
C PHE A 32 -14.54 8.21 -9.90
N ALA A 33 -15.23 8.71 -10.91
CA ALA A 33 -16.21 7.94 -11.68
C ALA A 33 -15.62 6.67 -12.31
N ARG A 34 -14.42 6.78 -12.93
CA ARG A 34 -13.72 5.60 -13.47
C ARG A 34 -13.34 4.59 -12.38
N ILE A 35 -12.92 5.06 -11.20
CA ILE A 35 -12.60 4.18 -10.06
C ILE A 35 -13.87 3.46 -9.57
N LEU A 36 -14.98 4.17 -9.46
CA LEU A 36 -16.26 3.58 -9.07
C LEU A 36 -16.74 2.52 -10.08
N ASP A 37 -16.63 2.81 -11.37
CA ASP A 37 -16.96 1.85 -12.43
C ASP A 37 -16.10 0.59 -12.33
N TRP A 38 -14.79 0.73 -12.13
CA TRP A 38 -13.87 -0.39 -11.89
C TRP A 38 -14.24 -1.18 -10.64
N LEU A 39 -14.73 -0.52 -9.58
CA LEU A 39 -15.22 -1.15 -8.35
C LEU A 39 -16.65 -1.69 -8.48
N GLY A 40 -17.28 -1.57 -9.65
CA GLY A 40 -18.64 -2.04 -9.90
C GLY A 40 -19.74 -1.20 -9.25
N VAL A 41 -19.46 0.06 -8.91
CA VAL A 41 -20.45 1.03 -8.43
C VAL A 41 -20.90 1.87 -9.62
N LYS A 42 -22.08 1.58 -10.14
CA LYS A 42 -22.66 2.30 -11.29
C LYS A 42 -23.68 3.33 -10.81
N ASN A 43 -23.67 4.50 -11.44
CA ASN A 43 -24.66 5.57 -11.23
C ASN A 43 -24.92 5.89 -9.74
N PRO A 44 -23.90 6.30 -8.97
CA PRO A 44 -24.12 6.71 -7.59
C PRO A 44 -25.10 7.88 -7.56
N ASP A 45 -25.98 7.90 -6.55
CA ASP A 45 -26.94 8.98 -6.35
C ASP A 45 -26.23 10.33 -6.22
N PRO A 46 -26.40 11.27 -7.17
CA PRO A 46 -25.70 12.55 -7.14
C PRO A 46 -26.14 13.46 -5.98
N SER A 47 -27.28 13.19 -5.38
CA SER A 47 -27.72 13.91 -4.18
C SER A 47 -26.93 13.50 -2.94
N LYS A 48 -26.43 12.26 -2.92
CA LYS A 48 -25.63 11.69 -1.81
C LYS A 48 -24.14 11.75 -2.02
N VAL A 49 -23.64 11.74 -3.27
CA VAL A 49 -22.21 11.69 -3.58
C VAL A 49 -21.76 12.99 -4.23
N ARG A 50 -21.08 13.82 -3.45
CA ARG A 50 -20.56 15.12 -3.88
C ARG A 50 -19.06 15.05 -4.09
N ILE A 51 -18.62 15.28 -5.31
CA ILE A 51 -17.19 15.34 -5.64
C ILE A 51 -16.71 16.79 -5.48
N VAL A 52 -15.68 16.96 -4.69
CA VAL A 52 -14.97 18.22 -4.46
C VAL A 52 -13.62 18.14 -5.17
N GLU A 53 -13.41 19.00 -6.15
CA GLU A 53 -12.12 19.11 -6.82
C GLU A 53 -11.23 20.06 -6.04
N GLY A 54 -10.14 19.53 -5.47
CA GLY A 54 -9.24 20.33 -4.64
C GLY A 54 -7.94 19.59 -4.36
N ASP A 55 -7.00 20.28 -3.72
CA ASP A 55 -5.71 19.75 -3.32
C ASP A 55 -5.51 19.90 -1.80
N LEU A 56 -5.36 18.79 -1.10
CA LEU A 56 -5.10 18.76 0.35
C LEU A 56 -3.92 19.63 0.78
N GLY A 57 -2.87 19.74 -0.05
CA GLY A 57 -1.69 20.55 0.23
C GLY A 57 -1.93 22.06 0.19
N GLN A 58 -3.10 22.51 -0.29
CA GLN A 58 -3.43 23.94 -0.40
C GLN A 58 -4.32 24.38 0.78
N PRO A 59 -4.18 25.65 1.24
CA PRO A 59 -5.14 26.23 2.18
C PRO A 59 -6.57 26.09 1.68
N LEU A 60 -7.51 25.78 2.55
CA LEU A 60 -8.93 25.51 2.22
C LEU A 60 -9.09 24.47 1.10
N PHE A 61 -8.08 23.58 0.89
CA PHE A 61 -7.99 22.63 -0.22
C PHE A 61 -7.97 23.28 -1.61
N GLY A 62 -7.59 24.56 -1.71
CA GLY A 62 -7.68 25.36 -2.94
C GLY A 62 -9.12 25.69 -3.35
N LEU A 63 -10.09 25.58 -2.46
CA LEU A 63 -11.50 25.88 -2.72
C LEU A 63 -11.82 27.34 -2.44
N GLU A 64 -12.88 27.83 -3.08
CA GLU A 64 -13.52 29.06 -2.67
C GLU A 64 -14.09 28.95 -1.25
N LYS A 65 -14.00 30.03 -0.47
CA LYS A 65 -14.43 30.09 0.93
C LYS A 65 -15.85 29.56 1.14
N ARG A 66 -16.80 29.97 0.29
CA ARG A 66 -18.18 29.51 0.34
C ARG A 66 -18.29 27.98 0.25
N ARG A 67 -17.51 27.36 -0.66
CA ARG A 67 -17.54 25.91 -0.85
C ARG A 67 -16.91 25.17 0.33
N TYR A 68 -15.87 25.73 0.90
CA TYR A 68 -15.23 25.21 2.10
C TYR A 68 -16.19 25.27 3.31
N ASP A 69 -16.92 26.40 3.47
CA ASP A 69 -17.89 26.57 4.53
C ASP A 69 -19.07 25.56 4.43
N GLU A 70 -19.53 25.27 3.21
CA GLU A 70 -20.53 24.21 2.99
C GLU A 70 -20.05 22.84 3.51
N ILE A 71 -18.75 22.54 3.40
CA ILE A 71 -18.17 21.30 3.91
C ILE A 71 -18.13 21.33 5.44
N LEU A 72 -17.70 22.44 6.04
CA LEU A 72 -17.67 22.63 7.50
C LEU A 72 -19.04 22.36 8.14
N ASP A 73 -20.11 22.84 7.50
CA ASP A 73 -21.48 22.75 8.02
C ASP A 73 -22.13 21.37 7.83
N GLN A 74 -21.61 20.53 6.92
CA GLN A 74 -22.30 19.30 6.52
C GLN A 74 -21.54 18.00 6.81
N VAL A 75 -20.23 18.08 7.13
CA VAL A 75 -19.41 16.89 7.34
C VAL A 75 -19.31 16.53 8.81
N ASP A 76 -19.89 15.39 9.17
CA ASP A 76 -19.93 14.86 10.53
C ASP A 76 -18.68 14.03 10.88
N GLU A 77 -18.15 13.28 9.91
CA GLU A 77 -16.99 12.40 10.07
C GLU A 77 -16.02 12.58 8.90
N ILE A 78 -14.74 12.53 9.19
CA ILE A 78 -13.68 12.63 8.17
C ILE A 78 -12.88 11.33 8.12
N ILE A 79 -12.78 10.72 6.93
CA ILE A 79 -11.92 9.56 6.68
C ILE A 79 -10.71 10.01 5.86
N HIS A 80 -9.60 10.25 6.53
CA HIS A 80 -8.37 10.72 5.90
C HIS A 80 -7.53 9.55 5.36
N CYS A 81 -7.65 9.29 4.06
CA CYS A 81 -6.94 8.22 3.35
C CYS A 81 -5.83 8.71 2.43
N ALA A 82 -5.72 10.02 2.24
CA ALA A 82 -4.73 10.57 1.32
C ALA A 82 -3.31 10.38 1.86
N SER A 83 -2.42 9.89 1.02
CA SER A 83 -1.02 9.71 1.37
C SER A 83 -0.14 9.62 0.12
N ASN A 84 1.03 10.22 0.18
CA ASN A 84 2.14 9.93 -0.72
C ASN A 84 2.97 8.80 -0.09
N THR A 85 3.09 7.67 -0.78
CA THR A 85 3.77 6.46 -0.29
C THR A 85 5.18 6.31 -0.84
N SER A 86 5.83 7.40 -1.27
CA SER A 86 7.22 7.38 -1.73
C SER A 86 8.17 7.20 -0.56
N PHE A 87 9.16 6.30 -0.70
CA PHE A 87 10.23 6.08 0.25
C PHE A 87 11.44 6.99 0.00
N SER A 88 11.49 7.65 -1.16
CA SER A 88 12.66 8.40 -1.61
C SER A 88 12.84 9.71 -0.83
N GLU A 89 13.98 9.89 -0.19
CA GLU A 89 14.37 11.14 0.47
C GLU A 89 14.45 12.32 -0.51
N ARG A 90 14.76 12.09 -1.78
CA ARG A 90 14.73 13.13 -2.82
C ARG A 90 13.32 13.73 -3.03
N LYS A 91 12.29 13.01 -2.59
CA LYS A 91 10.88 13.43 -2.68
C LYS A 91 10.29 13.84 -1.32
N ARG A 92 11.12 14.08 -0.31
CA ARG A 92 10.69 14.46 1.04
C ARG A 92 9.66 15.59 1.01
N ALA A 93 9.96 16.69 0.31
CA ALA A 93 9.04 17.83 0.23
C ALA A 93 7.66 17.47 -0.37
N GLU A 94 7.62 16.60 -1.40
CA GLU A 94 6.37 16.12 -1.99
C GLU A 94 5.61 15.18 -1.04
N VAL A 95 6.33 14.38 -0.25
CA VAL A 95 5.73 13.48 0.74
C VAL A 95 5.17 14.30 1.91
N GLU A 96 5.92 15.25 2.44
CA GLU A 96 5.49 16.12 3.54
C GLU A 96 4.31 17.01 3.13
N ALA A 97 4.30 17.55 1.92
CA ALA A 97 3.17 18.35 1.43
C ALA A 97 1.84 17.59 1.47
N VAL A 98 1.86 16.27 1.19
CA VAL A 98 0.64 15.45 1.24
C VAL A 98 0.39 14.89 2.63
N ASN A 99 1.42 14.29 3.25
CA ASN A 99 1.24 13.51 4.49
C ASN A 99 1.18 14.38 5.74
N ILE A 100 1.81 15.55 5.73
CA ILE A 100 1.84 16.49 6.86
C ILE A 100 0.93 17.68 6.59
N THR A 101 1.26 18.52 5.60
CA THR A 101 0.46 19.72 5.32
C THR A 101 -0.99 19.36 4.93
N GLY A 102 -1.16 18.33 4.09
CA GLY A 102 -2.48 17.85 3.72
C GLY A 102 -3.28 17.31 4.91
N LEU A 103 -2.63 16.61 5.83
CA LEU A 103 -3.27 16.15 7.07
C LEU A 103 -3.62 17.33 7.98
N GLN A 104 -2.71 18.32 8.14
CA GLN A 104 -3.00 19.54 8.90
C GLN A 104 -4.25 20.25 8.40
N ASN A 105 -4.38 20.43 7.09
CA ASN A 105 -5.54 21.06 6.49
C ASN A 105 -6.84 20.26 6.75
N ALA A 106 -6.77 18.91 6.71
CA ALA A 106 -7.92 18.06 7.04
C ALA A 106 -8.29 18.13 8.53
N LEU A 107 -7.31 18.20 9.41
CA LEU A 107 -7.50 18.38 10.85
C LEU A 107 -8.07 19.77 11.18
N HIS A 108 -7.63 20.81 10.49
CA HIS A 108 -8.22 22.16 10.62
C HIS A 108 -9.68 22.18 10.17
N LEU A 109 -10.03 21.49 9.08
CA LEU A 109 -11.43 21.33 8.67
C LEU A 109 -12.23 20.65 9.79
N ALA A 110 -11.71 19.60 10.40
CA ALA A 110 -12.39 18.90 11.50
C ALA A 110 -12.62 19.81 12.71
N ALA A 111 -11.60 20.59 13.11
CA ALA A 111 -11.66 21.48 14.28
C ALA A 111 -12.56 22.69 14.08
N GLN A 112 -12.71 23.20 12.86
CA GLN A 112 -13.52 24.38 12.55
C GLN A 112 -14.98 24.04 12.24
N GLY A 113 -15.26 22.79 11.83
CA GLY A 113 -16.57 22.34 11.40
C GLY A 113 -17.33 21.57 12.50
N ARG A 114 -18.33 20.84 12.07
CA ARG A 114 -19.15 20.00 12.94
C ARG A 114 -18.62 18.57 13.08
N CYS A 115 -17.40 18.31 12.61
CA CYS A 115 -16.80 16.98 12.64
C CYS A 115 -16.63 16.51 14.09
N TYR A 116 -17.23 15.38 14.43
CA TYR A 116 -17.11 14.78 15.76
C TYR A 116 -16.27 13.51 15.78
N PHE A 117 -15.86 12.99 14.59
CA PHE A 117 -15.04 11.80 14.49
C PHE A 117 -14.05 11.89 13.32
N PHE A 118 -12.78 11.70 13.62
CA PHE A 118 -11.71 11.68 12.63
C PHE A 118 -11.13 10.28 12.50
N HIS A 119 -11.13 9.73 11.30
CA HIS A 119 -10.56 8.41 10.98
C HIS A 119 -9.28 8.59 10.17
N HIS A 120 -8.14 8.25 10.75
CA HIS A 120 -6.84 8.39 10.12
C HIS A 120 -6.30 7.05 9.61
N LEU A 121 -6.14 6.90 8.29
CA LEU A 121 -5.43 5.77 7.70
C LEU A 121 -3.92 6.01 7.77
N SER A 122 -3.28 5.29 8.69
CA SER A 122 -1.84 5.25 8.86
C SER A 122 -1.24 3.99 8.23
N THR A 123 -0.25 3.41 8.86
CA THR A 123 0.40 2.14 8.49
C THR A 123 0.98 1.46 9.73
N ALA A 124 1.03 0.14 9.75
CA ALA A 124 1.75 -0.60 10.80
C ALA A 124 3.26 -0.25 10.82
N TYR A 125 3.78 0.18 9.69
CA TYR A 125 5.18 0.58 9.51
C TYR A 125 5.51 1.98 10.07
N ALA A 126 4.53 2.74 10.58
CA ALA A 126 4.77 3.96 11.36
C ALA A 126 5.61 3.69 12.62
N ALA A 127 5.71 2.43 13.06
CA ALA A 127 6.60 1.99 14.14
C ALA A 127 8.11 2.19 13.84
N GLY A 128 8.47 2.56 12.61
CA GLY A 128 9.86 2.82 12.23
C GLY A 128 10.76 1.59 12.38
N ARG A 129 11.98 1.76 12.86
CA ARG A 129 12.96 0.69 13.09
C ARG A 129 12.78 -0.07 14.40
N LYS A 130 11.66 0.14 15.12
CA LYS A 130 11.38 -0.58 16.36
C LYS A 130 11.36 -2.07 16.10
N MET A 131 12.21 -2.82 16.79
CA MET A 131 12.24 -4.29 16.72
C MET A 131 11.28 -4.92 17.73
N GLY A 132 10.88 -6.17 17.47
CA GLY A 132 10.02 -6.95 18.37
C GLY A 132 8.53 -6.57 18.25
N VAL A 133 7.84 -6.57 19.38
CA VAL A 133 6.37 -6.39 19.39
C VAL A 133 5.98 -4.91 19.28
N CYS A 134 5.24 -4.58 18.23
CA CYS A 134 4.61 -3.29 18.01
C CYS A 134 3.13 -3.38 18.41
N ARG A 135 2.71 -2.59 19.41
CA ARG A 135 1.36 -2.62 19.98
C ARG A 135 0.44 -1.57 19.36
N GLU A 136 -0.85 -1.74 19.58
CA GLU A 136 -1.92 -0.79 19.21
C GLU A 136 -1.98 0.38 20.21
N GLU A 137 -0.87 1.07 20.34
CA GLU A 137 -0.66 2.20 21.25
C GLU A 137 0.03 3.37 20.53
N ARG A 138 0.15 4.52 21.19
CA ARG A 138 0.87 5.68 20.64
C ARG A 138 2.32 5.28 20.36
N ILE A 139 2.80 5.60 19.16
CA ILE A 139 4.19 5.34 18.76
C ILE A 139 5.07 6.49 19.23
N GLU A 140 6.15 6.13 19.90
CA GLU A 140 7.21 7.05 20.33
C GLU A 140 8.52 6.55 19.72
N THR A 141 8.88 7.07 18.55
CA THR A 141 10.15 6.78 17.89
C THR A 141 10.57 7.94 17.00
N GLU A 142 11.88 8.12 16.84
CA GLU A 142 12.49 9.07 15.90
C GLU A 142 13.36 8.35 14.85
N ASP A 143 13.39 7.02 14.87
CA ASP A 143 14.22 6.19 13.96
C ASP A 143 13.36 5.49 12.93
N PHE A 144 13.52 5.89 11.66
CA PHE A 144 12.71 5.43 10.53
C PHE A 144 13.59 4.92 9.38
N HIS A 145 13.04 4.03 8.58
CA HIS A 145 13.71 3.58 7.35
C HIS A 145 13.61 4.60 6.22
N ASN A 146 12.57 5.42 6.21
CA ASN A 146 12.31 6.37 5.13
C ASN A 146 11.30 7.46 5.54
N VAL A 147 11.20 8.49 4.71
CA VAL A 147 10.31 9.63 4.89
C VAL A 147 8.82 9.26 4.96
N TYR A 148 8.40 8.15 4.35
CA TYR A 148 7.00 7.70 4.44
C TYR A 148 6.66 7.24 5.87
N GLU A 149 7.48 6.38 6.47
CA GLU A 149 7.28 5.91 7.85
C GLU A 149 7.28 7.09 8.83
N GLU A 150 8.28 7.96 8.70
CA GLU A 150 8.42 9.18 9.52
C GLU A 150 7.16 10.06 9.44
N THR A 151 6.74 10.41 8.24
CA THR A 151 5.58 11.30 8.07
C THR A 151 4.27 10.66 8.53
N LYS A 152 4.13 9.34 8.44
CA LYS A 152 2.96 8.63 8.99
C LYS A 152 2.96 8.64 10.52
N CYS A 153 4.09 8.39 11.15
CA CYS A 153 4.23 8.48 12.62
C CYS A 153 3.94 9.89 13.13
N ARG A 154 4.58 10.93 12.54
CA ARG A 154 4.32 12.33 12.88
C ARG A 154 2.85 12.71 12.67
N GLY A 155 2.24 12.23 11.59
CA GLY A 155 0.82 12.45 11.30
C GLY A 155 -0.11 11.86 12.35
N GLU A 156 0.20 10.68 12.91
CA GLU A 156 -0.56 10.10 14.01
C GLU A 156 -0.51 10.96 15.27
N GLY A 157 0.68 11.46 15.64
CA GLY A 157 0.86 12.38 16.76
C GLY A 157 0.04 13.65 16.59
N MET A 158 0.13 14.29 15.41
CA MET A 158 -0.63 15.49 15.08
C MET A 158 -2.14 15.26 15.18
N ALA A 159 -2.65 14.14 14.66
CA ALA A 159 -4.06 13.79 14.74
C ALA A 159 -4.50 13.57 16.20
N ALA A 160 -3.71 12.84 16.97
CA ALA A 160 -3.99 12.56 18.38
C ALA A 160 -4.05 13.86 19.22
N ASP A 161 -3.05 14.71 19.08
CA ASP A 161 -2.94 15.95 19.85
C ASP A 161 -4.07 16.96 19.52
N LEU A 162 -4.39 17.12 18.22
CA LEU A 162 -5.46 18.01 17.81
C LEU A 162 -6.85 17.46 18.22
N CYS A 163 -7.11 16.19 17.92
CA CYS A 163 -8.42 15.60 18.23
C CYS A 163 -8.69 15.60 19.75
N ALA A 164 -7.66 15.33 20.57
CA ALA A 164 -7.80 15.41 22.03
C ALA A 164 -8.10 16.83 22.50
N ARG A 165 -7.44 17.84 21.95
CA ARG A 165 -7.66 19.25 22.30
C ARG A 165 -9.05 19.75 21.91
N GLU A 166 -9.55 19.33 20.75
CA GLU A 166 -10.83 19.79 20.20
C GLU A 166 -12.00 18.87 20.59
N GLY A 167 -11.79 17.82 21.39
CA GLY A 167 -12.82 16.88 21.80
C GLY A 167 -13.38 16.03 20.65
N ILE A 168 -12.61 15.84 19.58
CA ILE A 168 -12.96 15.02 18.41
C ILE A 168 -12.54 13.58 18.68
N ARG A 169 -13.40 12.60 18.45
CA ARG A 169 -13.05 11.18 18.54
C ARG A 169 -12.06 10.83 17.42
N LEU A 170 -11.12 9.94 17.71
CA LEU A 170 -10.09 9.53 16.75
C LEU A 170 -10.00 8.01 16.64
N SER A 171 -9.99 7.51 15.42
CA SER A 171 -9.53 6.16 15.11
C SER A 171 -8.31 6.22 14.19
N ILE A 172 -7.24 5.50 14.56
CA ILE A 172 -6.05 5.31 13.73
C ILE A 172 -6.03 3.88 13.25
N TYR A 173 -6.04 3.69 11.93
CA TYR A 173 -5.97 2.38 11.30
C TYR A 173 -4.59 2.18 10.72
N ARG A 174 -3.90 1.12 11.13
CA ARG A 174 -2.54 0.77 10.73
C ARG A 174 -2.52 -0.53 9.91
N PRO A 175 -2.90 -0.47 8.62
CA PRO A 175 -2.72 -1.64 7.77
C PRO A 175 -1.23 -1.92 7.54
N SER A 176 -0.90 -3.20 7.35
CA SER A 176 0.38 -3.63 6.80
C SER A 176 0.41 -3.44 5.27
N ILE A 177 1.18 -4.24 4.53
CA ILE A 177 1.23 -4.17 3.07
C ILE A 177 -0.08 -4.69 2.49
N VAL A 178 -0.90 -3.76 1.95
CA VAL A 178 -2.18 -4.13 1.32
C VAL A 178 -1.95 -4.51 -0.14
N TYR A 179 -2.36 -5.74 -0.50
CA TYR A 179 -2.33 -6.24 -1.87
C TYR A 179 -3.75 -6.31 -2.48
N GLY A 180 -3.88 -6.90 -3.67
CA GLY A 180 -5.14 -7.01 -4.40
C GLY A 180 -6.23 -7.81 -3.68
N ASN A 181 -7.36 -7.95 -4.32
CA ASN A 181 -8.49 -8.72 -3.80
C ASN A 181 -8.16 -10.21 -3.76
N SER A 182 -8.33 -10.87 -2.61
CA SER A 182 -7.97 -12.29 -2.43
C SER A 182 -8.76 -13.24 -3.35
N ARG A 183 -9.99 -12.88 -3.72
CA ARG A 183 -10.88 -13.71 -4.53
C ARG A 183 -10.72 -13.50 -6.04
N THR A 184 -10.36 -12.29 -6.48
CA THR A 184 -10.30 -11.93 -7.90
C THR A 184 -8.89 -11.58 -8.39
N GLY A 185 -7.94 -11.34 -7.48
CA GLY A 185 -6.61 -10.82 -7.79
C GLY A 185 -6.59 -9.34 -8.17
N ALA A 186 -7.76 -8.70 -8.30
CA ALA A 186 -7.88 -7.35 -8.81
C ALA A 186 -7.19 -6.31 -7.90
N ALA A 187 -6.40 -5.44 -8.51
CA ALA A 187 -5.70 -4.35 -7.84
C ALA A 187 -5.66 -3.11 -8.73
N LEU A 188 -5.79 -1.92 -8.11
CA LEU A 188 -5.64 -0.64 -8.80
C LEU A 188 -4.19 -0.23 -9.02
N THR A 189 -3.27 -0.76 -8.21
CA THR A 189 -1.82 -0.45 -8.26
C THR A 189 -1.01 -1.70 -7.95
N PHE A 190 0.18 -1.80 -8.54
CA PHE A 190 1.06 -2.96 -8.42
C PHE A 190 2.41 -2.54 -7.81
N ARG A 191 2.38 -2.13 -6.53
CA ARG A 191 3.54 -1.70 -5.75
C ARG A 191 3.84 -2.71 -4.62
N ALA A 192 4.84 -2.44 -3.81
CA ALA A 192 5.21 -3.23 -2.65
C ALA A 192 5.24 -4.74 -2.96
N PHE A 193 4.26 -5.52 -2.53
CA PHE A 193 4.14 -6.95 -2.77
C PHE A 193 4.39 -7.41 -4.22
N TYR A 194 3.96 -6.61 -5.19
CA TYR A 194 4.09 -6.91 -6.61
C TYR A 194 5.48 -6.60 -7.20
N TYR A 195 6.17 -5.62 -6.62
CA TYR A 195 7.37 -5.05 -7.22
C TYR A 195 8.55 -6.04 -7.27
N PRO A 196 8.90 -6.80 -6.20
CA PRO A 196 9.95 -7.81 -6.27
C PRO A 196 9.68 -8.89 -7.31
N VAL A 197 8.43 -9.39 -7.37
CA VAL A 197 8.03 -10.42 -8.34
C VAL A 197 8.10 -9.88 -9.77
N ARG A 198 7.66 -8.65 -10.00
CA ARG A 198 7.78 -7.97 -11.29
C ARG A 198 9.25 -7.84 -11.72
N THR A 199 10.15 -7.52 -10.79
CA THR A 199 11.59 -7.37 -11.05
C THR A 199 12.21 -8.72 -11.45
N VAL A 200 11.90 -9.79 -10.73
CA VAL A 200 12.33 -11.15 -11.09
C VAL A 200 11.83 -11.53 -12.49
N LEU A 201 10.55 -11.27 -12.79
CA LEU A 201 9.97 -11.56 -14.10
C LEU A 201 10.57 -10.71 -15.21
N PHE A 202 10.95 -9.47 -14.92
CA PHE A 202 11.67 -8.61 -15.85
C PHE A 202 13.02 -9.22 -16.22
N PHE A 203 13.83 -9.65 -15.24
CA PHE A 203 15.10 -10.31 -15.52
C PHE A 203 14.95 -11.64 -16.26
N LYS A 204 13.95 -12.44 -15.84
CA LYS A 204 13.62 -13.67 -16.60
C LYS A 204 13.42 -13.37 -18.08
N ASN A 205 12.51 -12.44 -18.40
CA ASN A 205 12.17 -12.15 -19.80
C ASN A 205 13.35 -11.54 -20.57
N LEU A 206 14.12 -10.64 -19.93
CA LEU A 206 15.30 -10.02 -20.51
C LEU A 206 16.34 -11.06 -20.95
N TYR A 207 16.72 -11.96 -20.03
CA TYR A 207 17.76 -12.95 -20.31
C TYR A 207 17.25 -14.13 -21.12
N GLN A 208 15.97 -14.48 -21.03
CA GLN A 208 15.36 -15.47 -21.92
C GLN A 208 15.42 -15.00 -23.39
N THR A 209 15.06 -13.74 -23.65
CA THR A 209 15.19 -13.13 -24.99
C THR A 209 16.64 -13.07 -25.42
N ASP A 210 17.59 -12.69 -24.56
CA ASP A 210 19.02 -12.67 -24.87
C ASP A 210 19.55 -14.05 -25.31
N ILE A 211 19.17 -15.11 -24.57
CA ILE A 211 19.58 -16.49 -24.88
C ILE A 211 18.98 -16.97 -26.20
N LEU A 212 17.70 -16.72 -26.44
CA LEU A 212 17.00 -17.26 -27.60
C LEU A 212 17.24 -16.51 -28.90
N GLU A 213 17.44 -15.18 -28.80
CA GLU A 213 17.43 -14.31 -29.98
C GLU A 213 18.74 -13.54 -30.20
N ASN A 214 19.58 -13.38 -29.15
CA ASN A 214 20.77 -12.51 -29.20
C ASN A 214 22.10 -13.22 -28.84
N GLY A 215 22.14 -14.55 -28.88
CA GLY A 215 23.33 -15.34 -28.65
C GLY A 215 23.74 -15.53 -27.18
N GLY A 216 22.98 -14.97 -26.20
CA GLY A 216 23.11 -15.26 -24.77
C GLY A 216 24.34 -14.70 -24.06
N GLN A 217 25.05 -13.75 -24.65
CA GLN A 217 26.29 -13.20 -24.08
C GLN A 217 26.00 -12.46 -22.75
N ARG A 218 24.95 -11.65 -22.70
CA ARG A 218 24.55 -10.91 -21.48
C ARG A 218 24.13 -11.87 -20.37
N ALA A 219 23.36 -12.89 -20.71
CA ALA A 219 22.93 -13.92 -19.76
C ALA A 219 24.14 -14.63 -19.16
N LYS A 220 25.13 -15.00 -19.97
CA LYS A 220 26.36 -15.65 -19.54
C LYS A 220 27.17 -14.77 -18.58
N GLU A 221 27.31 -13.48 -18.86
CA GLU A 221 27.99 -12.51 -17.98
C GLU A 221 27.34 -12.37 -16.61
N MET A 222 26.03 -12.53 -16.54
CA MET A 222 25.24 -12.48 -15.30
C MET A 222 25.05 -13.85 -14.63
N GLY A 223 25.67 -14.91 -15.18
CA GLY A 223 25.52 -16.28 -14.68
C GLY A 223 24.12 -16.89 -14.87
N VAL A 224 23.31 -16.28 -15.75
CA VAL A 224 21.96 -16.76 -16.07
C VAL A 224 22.03 -17.89 -17.07
N LYS A 225 21.22 -18.93 -16.87
CA LYS A 225 21.16 -20.11 -17.75
C LYS A 225 19.70 -20.45 -18.08
N MET A 226 19.51 -21.10 -19.20
CA MET A 226 18.25 -21.76 -19.53
C MET A 226 18.42 -23.26 -19.36
N GLU A 227 17.57 -23.86 -18.56
CA GLU A 227 17.55 -25.29 -18.32
C GLU A 227 16.99 -26.04 -19.56
N PRO A 228 17.26 -27.36 -19.72
CA PRO A 228 16.79 -28.13 -20.88
C PRO A 228 15.25 -28.13 -21.05
N ASP A 229 14.51 -27.94 -19.96
CA ASP A 229 13.05 -27.84 -19.96
C ASP A 229 12.51 -26.42 -20.16
N GLY A 230 13.38 -25.47 -20.49
CA GLY A 230 13.05 -24.07 -20.76
C GLY A 230 12.86 -23.21 -19.52
N ARG A 231 13.13 -23.70 -18.31
CA ARG A 231 13.19 -22.86 -17.09
C ARG A 231 14.42 -21.97 -17.16
N ILE A 232 14.29 -20.75 -16.62
CA ILE A 232 15.41 -19.81 -16.50
C ILE A 232 15.96 -19.87 -15.09
N HIS A 233 17.27 -20.13 -14.99
CA HIS A 233 18.01 -20.08 -13.73
C HIS A 233 18.58 -18.68 -13.53
N LEU A 234 18.09 -17.97 -12.52
CA LEU A 234 18.55 -16.66 -12.06
C LEU A 234 19.31 -16.86 -10.75
N PRO A 235 20.64 -16.71 -10.72
CA PRO A 235 21.42 -16.91 -9.50
C PRO A 235 21.30 -15.69 -8.57
N ILE A 236 20.17 -15.58 -7.87
CA ILE A 236 19.85 -14.48 -6.94
C ILE A 236 19.65 -15.04 -5.54
N ARG A 237 20.49 -14.61 -4.61
CA ARG A 237 20.30 -14.84 -3.19
C ARG A 237 19.66 -13.63 -2.53
N LEU A 238 18.69 -13.87 -1.67
CA LEU A 238 18.07 -12.88 -0.81
C LEU A 238 18.38 -13.23 0.64
N GLU A 239 18.82 -12.24 1.40
CA GLU A 239 19.02 -12.43 2.83
C GLU A 239 17.68 -12.57 3.53
N ARG A 240 17.53 -13.63 4.36
CA ARG A 240 16.33 -13.86 5.16
C ARG A 240 16.51 -13.42 6.60
N ASN A 241 15.42 -13.00 7.22
CA ASN A 241 15.31 -12.92 8.67
C ASN A 241 14.65 -14.18 9.19
N GLU A 242 15.32 -14.91 10.09
CA GLU A 242 14.82 -16.18 10.63
C GLU A 242 13.54 -16.02 11.45
N ASN A 243 13.41 -14.89 12.16
CA ASN A 243 12.32 -14.61 13.07
C ASN A 243 11.23 -13.69 12.49
N GLY A 244 11.38 -13.30 11.24
CA GLY A 244 10.52 -12.32 10.60
C GLY A 244 9.67 -12.89 9.47
N GLY A 245 8.87 -12.00 8.89
CA GLY A 245 8.07 -12.28 7.70
C GLY A 245 7.40 -11.03 7.18
N ILE A 246 7.07 -11.06 5.91
CA ILE A 246 6.40 -9.94 5.22
C ILE A 246 4.92 -10.00 5.57
N ASN A 247 4.43 -8.97 6.24
CA ASN A 247 3.02 -8.90 6.63
C ASN A 247 2.17 -8.38 5.46
N LEU A 248 1.24 -9.21 5.00
CA LEU A 248 0.47 -9.01 3.77
C LEU A 248 -1.03 -9.16 4.04
N VAL A 249 -1.81 -8.15 3.65
CA VAL A 249 -3.26 -8.08 3.88
C VAL A 249 -3.99 -7.84 2.56
N PRO A 250 -4.98 -8.66 2.17
CA PRO A 250 -5.75 -8.39 0.95
C PRO A 250 -6.74 -7.23 1.15
N VAL A 251 -6.96 -6.47 0.10
CA VAL A 251 -7.79 -5.25 0.13
C VAL A 251 -9.25 -5.53 0.51
N ASP A 252 -9.78 -6.69 0.21
CA ASP A 252 -11.15 -7.10 0.57
C ASP A 252 -11.27 -7.44 2.07
N PHE A 253 -10.25 -8.01 2.70
CA PHE A 253 -10.21 -8.14 4.15
C PHE A 253 -10.02 -6.77 4.82
N PHE A 254 -9.04 -5.97 4.35
CA PHE A 254 -8.84 -4.61 4.84
C PHE A 254 -10.15 -3.81 4.87
N LEU A 255 -10.91 -3.84 3.77
CA LEU A 255 -12.18 -3.11 3.69
C LEU A 255 -13.20 -3.60 4.73
N ARG A 256 -13.40 -4.92 4.84
CA ARG A 256 -14.34 -5.49 5.81
C ARG A 256 -13.92 -5.19 7.25
N ALA A 257 -12.63 -5.29 7.55
CA ALA A 257 -12.07 -4.99 8.87
C ALA A 257 -12.24 -3.50 9.23
N PHE A 258 -11.90 -2.60 8.28
CA PHE A 258 -12.13 -1.17 8.46
C PHE A 258 -13.59 -0.86 8.78
N MET A 259 -14.55 -1.40 8.00
CA MET A 259 -15.97 -1.16 8.19
C MET A 259 -16.48 -1.71 9.54
N ALA A 260 -15.99 -2.87 9.97
CA ALA A 260 -16.35 -3.44 11.27
C ALA A 260 -15.86 -2.57 12.43
N LEU A 261 -14.61 -2.11 12.38
CA LEU A 261 -14.06 -1.24 13.42
C LEU A 261 -14.72 0.15 13.41
N TRP A 262 -15.05 0.67 12.24
CA TRP A 262 -15.78 1.93 12.11
C TRP A 262 -17.17 1.87 12.77
N GLU A 263 -17.88 0.74 12.61
CA GLU A 263 -19.20 0.53 13.18
C GLU A 263 -19.17 0.21 14.69
N ASP A 264 -18.23 -0.65 15.13
CA ASP A 264 -18.26 -1.24 16.47
C ASP A 264 -17.37 -0.51 17.48
N CYS A 265 -16.55 0.47 17.03
CA CYS A 265 -15.67 1.24 17.92
C CYS A 265 -16.04 2.73 17.97
N PRO A 266 -17.22 3.09 18.50
CA PRO A 266 -17.71 4.47 18.50
C PRO A 266 -16.87 5.41 19.37
N ALA A 267 -16.04 4.90 20.28
CA ALA A 267 -15.10 5.70 21.08
C ALA A 267 -13.80 6.02 20.33
N GLY A 268 -13.55 5.34 19.22
CA GLY A 268 -12.27 5.39 18.51
C GLY A 268 -11.24 4.42 19.08
N GLY A 269 -10.01 4.51 18.60
CA GLY A 269 -8.89 3.65 19.03
C GLY A 269 -7.77 3.58 18.01
N ILE A 270 -6.74 2.80 18.33
CA ILE A 270 -5.63 2.49 17.42
C ILE A 270 -5.73 1.01 17.05
N PHE A 271 -5.75 0.70 15.76
CA PHE A 271 -6.04 -0.64 15.26
C PHE A 271 -5.01 -1.09 14.22
N HIS A 272 -4.35 -2.23 14.47
CA HIS A 272 -3.52 -2.89 13.48
C HIS A 272 -4.37 -3.78 12.56
N LEU A 273 -4.41 -3.45 11.28
CA LEU A 273 -5.04 -4.26 10.24
C LEU A 273 -3.98 -5.11 9.55
N VAL A 274 -3.61 -6.20 10.19
CA VAL A 274 -2.46 -7.03 9.83
C VAL A 274 -2.85 -8.50 9.70
N ASN A 275 -1.99 -9.27 9.05
CA ASN A 275 -2.16 -10.71 9.00
C ASN A 275 -1.48 -11.34 10.24
N PRO A 276 -2.16 -12.17 11.03
CA PRO A 276 -1.53 -12.87 12.16
C PRO A 276 -0.45 -13.87 11.73
N LYS A 277 -0.40 -14.22 10.43
CA LYS A 277 0.59 -15.11 9.83
C LYS A 277 1.38 -14.38 8.74
N PRO A 278 2.46 -13.65 9.09
CA PRO A 278 3.35 -13.07 8.10
C PRO A 278 3.94 -14.14 7.18
N LYS A 279 4.13 -13.84 5.91
CA LYS A 279 4.72 -14.76 4.95
C LYS A 279 6.23 -14.72 5.02
N LYS A 280 6.86 -15.87 5.10
CA LYS A 280 8.31 -15.99 4.97
C LYS A 280 8.72 -15.72 3.54
N ILE A 281 9.89 -15.13 3.37
CA ILE A 281 10.41 -14.80 2.03
C ILE A 281 10.60 -16.06 1.18
N GLU A 282 10.95 -17.19 1.79
CA GLU A 282 11.11 -18.49 1.14
C GLU A 282 9.80 -18.95 0.47
N GLU A 283 8.66 -18.76 1.15
CA GLU A 283 7.36 -19.11 0.59
C GLU A 283 7.02 -18.28 -0.64
N LEU A 284 7.31 -16.96 -0.59
CA LEU A 284 7.07 -16.06 -1.73
C LEU A 284 8.00 -16.35 -2.91
N ILE A 285 9.25 -16.72 -2.63
CA ILE A 285 10.20 -17.19 -3.65
C ILE A 285 9.68 -18.46 -4.30
N GLU A 286 9.26 -19.44 -3.51
CA GLU A 286 8.74 -20.71 -4.02
C GLU A 286 7.47 -20.49 -4.88
N PHE A 287 6.56 -19.64 -4.44
CA PHE A 287 5.39 -19.25 -5.24
C PHE A 287 5.79 -18.61 -6.57
N THR A 288 6.80 -17.73 -6.54
CA THR A 288 7.32 -17.05 -7.73
C THR A 288 7.98 -18.04 -8.69
N ARG A 289 8.83 -18.93 -8.16
CA ARG A 289 9.51 -19.98 -8.93
C ARG A 289 8.49 -20.88 -9.63
N ARG A 290 7.54 -21.38 -8.87
CA ARG A 290 6.47 -22.28 -9.36
C ARG A 290 5.63 -21.61 -10.44
N LEU A 291 5.16 -20.37 -10.21
CA LEU A 291 4.26 -19.68 -11.12
C LEU A 291 4.93 -19.31 -12.44
N PHE A 292 6.17 -18.82 -12.37
CA PHE A 292 6.88 -18.28 -13.53
C PHE A 292 7.95 -19.21 -14.11
N ARG A 293 8.07 -20.44 -13.61
CA ARG A 293 9.05 -21.43 -14.08
C ARG A 293 10.48 -20.87 -14.01
N ILE A 294 10.88 -20.40 -12.84
CA ILE A 294 12.20 -19.81 -12.58
C ILE A 294 12.92 -20.70 -11.57
N GLU A 295 14.24 -20.81 -11.71
CA GLU A 295 15.12 -21.48 -10.77
C GLU A 295 16.21 -20.51 -10.29
N GLY A 296 16.97 -20.89 -9.26
CA GLY A 296 18.15 -20.18 -8.77
C GLY A 296 17.87 -19.02 -7.80
N VAL A 297 16.64 -18.48 -7.75
CA VAL A 297 16.27 -17.49 -6.72
C VAL A 297 16.07 -18.24 -5.40
N GLN A 298 16.79 -17.83 -4.35
CA GLN A 298 16.74 -18.50 -3.05
C GLN A 298 16.91 -17.50 -1.89
N ALA A 299 16.32 -17.83 -0.75
CA ALA A 299 16.57 -17.13 0.50
C ALA A 299 17.69 -17.84 1.27
N VAL A 300 18.64 -17.08 1.80
CA VAL A 300 19.78 -17.61 2.55
C VAL A 300 19.90 -16.92 3.92
N PRO A 301 20.42 -17.59 4.94
CA PRO A 301 20.72 -16.96 6.22
C PRO A 301 21.68 -15.77 6.07
N SER A 302 21.65 -14.83 7.01
CA SER A 302 22.48 -13.62 6.97
C SER A 302 23.99 -13.96 6.93
N GLY A 303 24.43 -14.96 7.68
CA GLY A 303 25.83 -15.43 7.66
C GLY A 303 26.26 -15.88 6.28
N ASP A 304 25.52 -16.82 5.68
CA ASP A 304 25.82 -17.37 4.34
C ASP A 304 25.76 -16.28 3.26
N PHE A 305 24.85 -15.29 3.43
CA PHE A 305 24.75 -14.17 2.50
C PHE A 305 25.98 -13.27 2.52
N GLN A 306 26.59 -13.07 3.69
CA GLN A 306 27.77 -12.22 3.89
C GLN A 306 29.08 -12.93 3.53
N GLU A 307 29.18 -14.25 3.76
CA GLU A 307 30.42 -15.03 3.50
C GLU A 307 30.74 -15.17 2.01
N ALA A 308 29.73 -15.31 1.16
CA ALA A 308 29.96 -15.49 -0.27
C ALA A 308 29.86 -14.16 -1.04
N PRO A 309 30.82 -13.86 -1.95
CA PRO A 309 30.79 -12.64 -2.74
C PRO A 309 29.52 -12.56 -3.59
N ARG A 310 29.02 -11.35 -3.77
CA ARG A 310 27.85 -11.08 -4.61
C ARG A 310 28.20 -11.22 -6.08
N ASN A 311 27.34 -11.91 -6.82
CA ASN A 311 27.46 -11.98 -8.26
C ASN A 311 26.87 -10.71 -8.94
N PRO A 312 27.18 -10.44 -10.22
CA PRO A 312 26.71 -9.27 -10.93
C PRO A 312 25.18 -9.10 -10.97
N LEU A 313 24.44 -10.22 -11.06
CA LEU A 313 22.98 -10.19 -11.09
C LEU A 313 22.38 -9.82 -9.72
N GLU A 314 22.97 -10.31 -8.62
CA GLU A 314 22.57 -9.93 -7.26
C GLU A 314 22.78 -8.43 -6.99
N ILE A 315 23.94 -7.89 -7.43
CA ILE A 315 24.23 -6.46 -7.30
C ILE A 315 23.20 -5.63 -8.06
N LEU A 316 22.90 -6.04 -9.31
CA LEU A 316 21.89 -5.38 -10.11
C LEU A 316 20.49 -5.50 -9.50
N PHE A 317 20.10 -6.67 -9.03
CA PHE A 317 18.80 -6.92 -8.41
C PHE A 317 18.61 -6.06 -7.16
N ASP A 318 19.63 -5.91 -6.33
CA ASP A 318 19.58 -5.10 -5.13
C ASP A 318 19.33 -3.61 -5.42
N THR A 319 19.92 -3.05 -6.50
CA THR A 319 19.63 -1.68 -6.91
C THR A 319 18.15 -1.43 -7.19
N TYR A 320 17.43 -2.43 -7.67
CA TYR A 320 15.98 -2.35 -7.88
C TYR A 320 15.20 -2.49 -6.58
N LEU A 321 15.69 -3.25 -5.60
CA LEU A 321 14.97 -3.54 -4.36
C LEU A 321 15.46 -2.77 -3.13
N ASP A 322 16.42 -1.86 -3.28
CA ASP A 322 17.04 -1.12 -2.17
C ASP A 322 15.99 -0.56 -1.18
N ALA A 323 15.01 0.15 -1.67
CA ALA A 323 13.94 0.73 -0.86
C ALA A 323 13.02 -0.30 -0.16
N TYR A 324 13.04 -1.58 -0.58
CA TYR A 324 12.22 -2.66 -0.02
C TYR A 324 12.99 -3.61 0.89
N GLN A 325 14.32 -3.53 0.92
CA GLN A 325 15.18 -4.38 1.76
C GLN A 325 14.77 -4.39 3.25
N PRO A 326 14.46 -3.24 3.88
CA PRO A 326 14.03 -3.23 5.28
C PRO A 326 12.75 -4.04 5.54
N TYR A 327 11.86 -4.15 4.54
CA TYR A 327 10.61 -4.88 4.66
C TYR A 327 10.74 -6.37 4.36
N ILE A 328 11.72 -6.75 3.54
CA ILE A 328 12.06 -8.16 3.26
C ILE A 328 12.71 -8.80 4.49
N ARG A 329 13.49 -8.01 5.25
CA ARG A 329 14.20 -8.42 6.47
C ARG A 329 13.43 -8.07 7.74
N ASP A 330 12.15 -7.75 7.65
CA ASP A 330 11.35 -7.26 8.77
C ASP A 330 11.21 -8.34 9.86
N GLY A 331 11.57 -7.98 11.09
CA GLY A 331 11.45 -8.83 12.27
C GLY A 331 10.39 -8.32 13.26
N ARG A 332 9.60 -7.30 12.87
CA ARG A 332 8.54 -6.74 13.71
C ARG A 332 7.36 -7.70 13.80
N VAL A 333 6.78 -7.78 14.98
CA VAL A 333 5.53 -8.49 15.25
C VAL A 333 4.47 -7.46 15.58
N PHE A 334 3.48 -7.32 14.74
CA PHE A 334 2.38 -6.38 14.95
C PHE A 334 1.30 -7.04 15.81
N ASP A 335 1.17 -6.59 17.04
CA ASP A 335 0.09 -7.02 17.96
C ASP A 335 -1.22 -6.38 17.52
N SER A 336 -2.24 -7.19 17.24
CA SER A 336 -3.56 -6.75 16.76
C SER A 336 -4.70 -7.14 17.70
N ARG A 337 -4.43 -7.27 19.00
CA ARG A 337 -5.42 -7.78 19.96
C ARG A 337 -6.66 -6.89 20.05
N GLU A 338 -6.52 -5.56 20.01
CA GLU A 338 -7.65 -4.64 20.05
C GLU A 338 -8.52 -4.79 18.79
N ALA A 339 -7.91 -4.72 17.60
CA ALA A 339 -8.61 -4.97 16.35
C ALA A 339 -9.25 -6.36 16.32
N ASP A 340 -8.50 -7.42 16.67
CA ASP A 340 -8.96 -8.80 16.67
C ASP A 340 -10.14 -9.02 17.62
N SER A 341 -10.18 -8.32 18.75
CA SER A 341 -11.28 -8.43 19.71
C SER A 341 -12.65 -8.08 19.10
N VAL A 342 -12.64 -7.15 18.15
CA VAL A 342 -13.83 -6.71 17.39
C VAL A 342 -14.05 -7.64 16.20
N LEU A 343 -13.01 -7.89 15.40
CA LEU A 343 -13.13 -8.64 14.16
C LEU A 343 -13.60 -10.08 14.37
N ARG A 344 -13.14 -10.74 15.45
CA ARG A 344 -13.56 -12.11 15.80
C ARG A 344 -15.06 -12.21 16.14
N LYS A 345 -15.65 -11.18 16.74
CA LYS A 345 -17.09 -11.15 17.01
C LYS A 345 -17.92 -11.18 15.73
N ARG A 346 -17.35 -10.70 14.62
CA ARG A 346 -17.95 -10.74 13.27
C ARG A 346 -17.45 -11.89 12.39
N ASN A 347 -16.69 -12.84 12.95
CA ASN A 347 -16.05 -13.93 12.20
C ASN A 347 -15.18 -13.42 11.04
N LEU A 348 -14.55 -12.27 11.19
CA LEU A 348 -13.65 -11.68 10.21
C LEU A 348 -12.22 -12.11 10.52
N LEU A 349 -11.69 -13.02 9.71
CA LEU A 349 -10.30 -13.47 9.79
C LEU A 349 -9.57 -13.05 8.52
N CYS A 350 -8.31 -12.62 8.67
CA CYS A 350 -7.45 -12.35 7.54
C CYS A 350 -7.11 -13.69 6.85
N PRO A 351 -7.39 -13.84 5.55
CA PRO A 351 -7.02 -15.06 4.84
C PRO A 351 -5.49 -15.19 4.78
N ASP A 352 -5.00 -16.42 4.87
CA ASP A 352 -3.61 -16.71 4.59
C ASP A 352 -3.33 -16.50 3.09
N LEU A 353 -2.16 -15.95 2.76
CA LEU A 353 -1.71 -15.84 1.37
C LEU A 353 -1.14 -17.20 0.93
N ASP A 354 -1.97 -18.03 0.34
CA ASP A 354 -1.55 -19.29 -0.27
C ASP A 354 -1.11 -19.10 -1.73
N PHE A 355 -0.67 -20.20 -2.35
CA PHE A 355 -0.25 -20.17 -3.76
C PHE A 355 -1.38 -19.80 -4.73
N GLU A 356 -2.63 -20.14 -4.43
CA GLU A 356 -3.76 -19.84 -5.30
C GLU A 356 -4.07 -18.34 -5.31
N ILE A 357 -4.09 -17.72 -4.12
CA ILE A 357 -4.28 -16.26 -3.98
C ILE A 357 -3.11 -15.53 -4.62
N PHE A 358 -1.88 -15.98 -4.36
CA PHE A 358 -0.67 -15.41 -4.98
C PHE A 358 -0.77 -15.45 -6.50
N SER A 359 -1.04 -16.63 -7.06
CA SER A 359 -1.13 -16.85 -8.51
C SER A 359 -2.23 -15.98 -9.15
N ARG A 360 -3.37 -15.88 -8.49
CA ARG A 360 -4.48 -15.04 -8.93
C ARG A 360 -4.10 -13.56 -9.01
N CYS A 361 -3.42 -13.06 -7.96
CA CYS A 361 -2.94 -11.68 -7.91
C CYS A 361 -1.86 -11.40 -8.97
N MET A 362 -0.91 -12.29 -9.15
CA MET A 362 0.16 -12.12 -10.13
C MET A 362 -0.34 -12.26 -11.57
N ASN A 363 -1.22 -13.22 -11.86
CA ASN A 363 -1.84 -13.36 -13.17
C ASN A 363 -2.67 -12.11 -13.54
N TYR A 364 -3.42 -11.56 -12.58
CA TYR A 364 -4.12 -10.29 -12.79
C TYR A 364 -3.13 -9.15 -13.09
N ALA A 365 -2.03 -9.05 -12.34
CA ALA A 365 -1.01 -8.01 -12.55
C ALA A 365 -0.35 -8.13 -13.93
N VAL A 366 0.00 -9.34 -14.36
CA VAL A 366 0.56 -9.63 -15.70
C VAL A 366 -0.45 -9.26 -16.79
N ALA A 367 -1.71 -9.69 -16.68
CA ALA A 367 -2.77 -9.36 -17.64
C ALA A 367 -3.03 -7.86 -17.76
N ALA A 368 -2.93 -7.13 -16.62
CA ALA A 368 -3.01 -5.68 -16.56
C ALA A 368 -1.71 -4.97 -17.02
N GLY A 369 -0.67 -5.72 -17.45
CA GLY A 369 0.64 -5.19 -17.83
C GLY A 369 1.31 -4.42 -16.69
N TRP A 370 1.14 -4.87 -15.45
CA TRP A 370 1.63 -4.22 -14.24
C TRP A 370 1.19 -2.74 -14.12
N GLY A 371 0.02 -2.42 -14.65
CA GLY A 371 -0.48 -1.05 -14.76
C GLY A 371 -0.05 -0.31 -16.03
N THR A 372 0.83 -0.84 -16.89
CA THR A 372 1.26 -0.18 -18.13
C THR A 372 0.25 -0.34 -19.28
N ARG A 373 -0.52 -1.43 -19.32
CA ARG A 373 -1.65 -1.57 -20.28
C ARG A 373 -2.89 -0.82 -19.80
N MET A 374 -3.09 -0.75 -18.51
CA MET A 374 -3.91 0.31 -17.93
C MET A 374 -3.28 1.68 -18.23
N GLY A 375 -2.01 1.82 -18.50
CA GLY A 375 -1.23 3.02 -18.73
C GLY A 375 -1.35 3.63 -20.11
N ARG A 376 -1.73 2.92 -21.18
CA ARG A 376 -2.36 3.63 -22.31
C ARG A 376 -3.78 4.11 -21.96
N ARG A 377 -4.44 3.44 -21.03
CA ARG A 377 -5.57 3.95 -20.26
C ARG A 377 -5.15 4.64 -18.93
N ASN A 378 -3.95 4.42 -18.33
CA ASN A 378 -3.44 4.88 -17.03
C ASN A 378 -2.43 6.02 -17.11
N SER A 379 -1.90 6.39 -18.28
CA SER A 379 -1.39 7.76 -18.49
C SER A 379 -2.50 8.77 -18.23
N GLU A 380 -3.76 8.36 -18.42
CA GLU A 380 -4.96 9.10 -18.04
C GLU A 380 -5.24 9.12 -16.53
N TRP A 381 -4.73 8.15 -15.71
CA TRP A 381 -4.99 8.08 -14.28
C TRP A 381 -3.92 8.80 -13.43
N GLY A 382 -2.89 9.36 -14.08
CA GLY A 382 -1.79 10.05 -13.38
C GLY A 382 -0.90 9.14 -12.56
N MET A 383 -0.87 7.83 -12.89
CA MET A 383 -0.08 6.84 -12.16
C MET A 383 1.27 6.50 -12.80
N ASN A 384 1.65 7.20 -13.89
CA ASN A 384 2.93 7.00 -14.56
C ASN A 384 3.87 8.18 -14.36
N LYS A 385 4.67 8.14 -13.29
CA LYS A 385 5.98 8.82 -13.25
C LYS A 385 6.89 8.23 -12.18
N TYR A 386 7.06 6.92 -12.12
CA TYR A 386 8.10 6.31 -11.28
C TYR A 386 8.60 4.97 -11.85
N SER A 387 8.85 4.95 -13.15
CA SER A 387 9.71 3.95 -13.76
C SER A 387 10.75 4.70 -14.60
N SER A 388 11.96 4.75 -14.14
CA SER A 388 13.18 5.41 -14.64
C SER A 388 13.48 6.75 -13.94
N GLU A 389 14.32 6.68 -13.01
CA GLU A 389 15.56 7.36 -12.62
C GLU A 389 15.93 7.02 -11.19
#